data_06070001c8f3b8181c1c3767b838da63
#
_entry.id   06070001c8f3b8181c1c3767b838da63
#
_cell.length_a   1.000
_cell.length_b   1.000
_cell.length_c   1.000
_cell.angle_alpha   90.00
_cell.angle_beta   90.00
_cell.angle_gamma   90.00
#
_symmetry.space_group_name_H-M   'P 1'
#
loop_
_entity.id
_entity.type
_entity.pdbx_description
1 polymer ?
#
loop_
_entity_poly.entity_id
_entity_poly.type
_entity_poly.pdbx_seq_one_letter_code
_entity_poly.pdbx_strand_id
1 'polypeptide(L)'
;MMIFDLHKIADNVVRRAQRQGFVVPREVREEIAQAGLPDEQWKNVLSLARPSLSLRRGRYYYITSGTLRQQFEEKQRRTIHLTIKKLMRRFRAAAERVERRDHDRFDFIQPITVISEDGREHHLLSRDLSPSGIRLIGTRRLLGQKVHVLIPDPEGGPPTRFATRILWTCAVGDDLFENGGRFLELEQIAS
;
A
#
# COMPACT_ATOMS: atom_id res chain seq x y z
N MET A 1 -6.42 -4.44 41.37
CA MET A 1 -5.71 -5.71 41.40
C MET A 1 -5.95 -6.57 40.14
N MET A 2 -7.19 -6.65 39.58
CA MET A 2 -7.49 -7.50 38.40
C MET A 2 -6.82 -7.11 37.06
N ILE A 3 -6.49 -5.86 36.81
CA ILE A 3 -5.96 -5.41 35.51
C ILE A 3 -4.52 -5.90 35.29
N PHE A 4 -3.70 -5.98 36.33
CA PHE A 4 -2.30 -6.43 36.22
C PHE A 4 -2.20 -7.92 35.84
N ASP A 5 -3.12 -8.75 36.30
CA ASP A 5 -3.12 -10.20 36.01
C ASP A 5 -3.48 -10.49 34.54
N LEU A 6 -4.45 -9.76 33.96
CA LEU A 6 -4.87 -9.92 32.57
C LEU A 6 -3.77 -9.57 31.57
N HIS A 7 -3.01 -8.51 31.81
CA HIS A 7 -1.86 -8.14 30.95
C HIS A 7 -0.78 -9.22 30.99
N LYS A 8 -0.45 -9.73 32.18
CA LYS A 8 0.53 -10.82 32.32
C LYS A 8 0.10 -12.07 31.58
N ILE A 9 -1.18 -12.43 31.61
CA ILE A 9 -1.72 -13.58 30.88
C ILE A 9 -1.68 -13.30 29.35
N ALA A 10 -2.05 -12.09 28.91
CA ALA A 10 -1.95 -11.71 27.52
C ALA A 10 -0.50 -11.84 27.00
N ASP A 11 0.48 -11.40 27.78
CA ASP A 11 1.91 -11.56 27.44
C ASP A 11 2.33 -13.02 27.39
N ASN A 12 1.82 -13.89 28.27
CA ASN A 12 2.08 -15.32 28.22
C ASN A 12 1.51 -15.95 26.96
N VAL A 13 0.27 -15.61 26.59
CA VAL A 13 -0.38 -16.05 25.35
C VAL A 13 0.42 -15.62 24.12
N VAL A 14 0.90 -14.37 24.09
CA VAL A 14 1.76 -13.86 23.01
C VAL A 14 3.07 -14.62 22.95
N ARG A 15 3.74 -14.83 24.08
CA ARG A 15 4.99 -15.62 24.15
C ARG A 15 4.79 -17.06 23.70
N ARG A 16 3.66 -17.67 24.04
CA ARG A 16 3.30 -19.02 23.58
C ARG A 16 3.10 -19.02 22.06
N ALA A 17 2.34 -18.08 21.50
CA ALA A 17 2.17 -17.93 20.07
C ALA A 17 3.51 -17.69 19.34
N GLN A 18 4.41 -16.93 19.94
CA GLN A 18 5.74 -16.66 19.39
C GLN A 18 6.62 -17.93 19.32
N ARG A 19 6.55 -18.82 20.34
CA ARG A 19 7.34 -20.06 20.38
C ARG A 19 6.79 -21.14 19.45
N GLN A 20 5.46 -21.33 19.41
CA GLN A 20 4.83 -22.42 18.64
C GLN A 20 4.20 -21.96 17.31
N GLY A 21 4.30 -20.65 16.99
CA GLY A 21 3.79 -20.07 15.75
C GLY A 21 2.34 -19.58 15.85
N PHE A 22 1.49 -20.21 16.63
CA PHE A 22 0.09 -19.81 16.85
C PHE A 22 -0.43 -20.32 18.22
N VAL A 23 -1.58 -19.79 18.64
CA VAL A 23 -2.37 -20.31 19.76
C VAL A 23 -3.82 -20.47 19.32
N VAL A 24 -4.52 -21.44 19.95
CA VAL A 24 -5.96 -21.65 19.73
C VAL A 24 -6.77 -21.12 20.95
N PRO A 25 -8.06 -20.80 20.79
CA PRO A 25 -8.89 -20.29 21.90
C PRO A 25 -8.88 -21.18 23.14
N ARG A 26 -8.78 -22.50 22.96
CA ARG A 26 -8.67 -23.46 24.06
C ARG A 26 -7.43 -23.22 24.93
N GLU A 27 -6.28 -23.00 24.30
CA GLU A 27 -5.01 -22.76 25.00
C GLU A 27 -5.03 -21.43 25.78
N VAL A 28 -5.74 -20.41 25.25
CA VAL A 28 -5.95 -19.15 25.97
C VAL A 28 -6.78 -19.36 27.23
N ARG A 29 -7.82 -20.19 27.16
CA ARG A 29 -8.64 -20.55 28.32
C ARG A 29 -7.86 -21.37 29.36
N GLU A 30 -6.98 -22.25 28.90
CA GLU A 30 -6.08 -23.01 29.78
C GLU A 30 -5.15 -22.08 30.59
N GLU A 31 -4.57 -21.05 29.96
CA GLU A 31 -3.75 -20.03 30.64
C GLU A 31 -4.56 -19.24 31.68
N ILE A 32 -5.82 -18.91 31.37
CA ILE A 32 -6.73 -18.20 32.28
C ILE A 32 -7.10 -19.08 33.47
N ALA A 33 -7.44 -20.35 33.22
CA ALA A 33 -7.76 -21.31 34.28
C ALA A 33 -6.56 -21.56 35.21
N GLN A 34 -5.35 -21.65 34.67
CA GLN A 34 -4.10 -21.76 35.46
C GLN A 34 -3.86 -20.52 36.34
N ALA A 35 -4.31 -19.35 35.88
CA ALA A 35 -4.22 -18.11 36.67
C ALA A 35 -5.37 -17.93 37.68
N GLY A 36 -6.30 -18.90 37.77
CA GLY A 36 -7.44 -18.86 38.68
C GLY A 36 -8.51 -17.82 38.32
N LEU A 37 -8.54 -17.37 37.04
CA LEU A 37 -9.50 -16.39 36.56
C LEU A 37 -10.72 -17.06 35.89
N PRO A 38 -11.91 -16.39 35.89
CA PRO A 38 -13.10 -16.89 35.22
C PRO A 38 -12.89 -17.05 33.71
N ASP A 39 -13.41 -18.12 33.12
CA ASP A 39 -13.29 -18.41 31.66
C ASP A 39 -13.76 -17.27 30.77
N GLU A 40 -14.73 -16.49 31.22
CA GLU A 40 -15.29 -15.33 30.50
C GLU A 40 -14.24 -14.27 30.15
N GLN A 41 -13.11 -14.23 30.86
CA GLN A 41 -12.02 -13.27 30.64
C GLN A 41 -11.19 -13.55 29.38
N TRP A 42 -11.39 -14.70 28.72
CA TRP A 42 -10.58 -15.06 27.54
C TRP A 42 -10.66 -14.03 26.39
N LYS A 43 -11.85 -13.40 26.22
CA LYS A 43 -12.02 -12.33 25.20
C LYS A 43 -11.22 -11.07 25.56
N ASN A 44 -11.16 -10.74 26.85
CA ASN A 44 -10.41 -9.58 27.33
C ASN A 44 -8.91 -9.81 27.19
N VAL A 45 -8.42 -11.00 27.53
CA VAL A 45 -7.02 -11.40 27.33
C VAL A 45 -6.65 -11.35 25.85
N LEU A 46 -7.48 -11.88 24.96
CA LEU A 46 -7.25 -11.80 23.51
C LEU A 46 -7.31 -10.37 23.00
N SER A 47 -8.17 -9.52 23.54
CA SER A 47 -8.22 -8.09 23.17
C SER A 47 -6.90 -7.39 23.50
N LEU A 48 -6.31 -7.67 24.65
CA LEU A 48 -5.01 -7.15 25.07
C LEU A 48 -3.87 -7.72 24.22
N ALA A 49 -3.94 -8.99 23.83
CA ALA A 49 -2.94 -9.66 22.99
C ALA A 49 -3.06 -9.30 21.49
N ARG A 50 -4.18 -8.73 21.05
CA ARG A 50 -4.50 -8.41 19.64
C ARG A 50 -3.41 -7.62 18.89
N PRO A 51 -2.70 -6.64 19.48
CA PRO A 51 -1.64 -5.94 18.75
C PRO A 51 -0.53 -6.87 18.24
N SER A 52 -0.34 -8.01 18.90
CA SER A 52 0.72 -8.98 18.60
C SER A 52 0.21 -10.25 17.90
N LEU A 53 -1.10 -10.39 17.71
CA LEU A 53 -1.72 -11.63 17.19
C LEU A 53 -2.67 -11.35 16.02
N SER A 54 -2.63 -12.21 15.00
CA SER A 54 -3.53 -12.20 13.83
C SER A 54 -4.41 -13.45 13.82
N LEU A 55 -5.73 -13.27 13.79
CA LEU A 55 -6.68 -14.38 13.68
C LEU A 55 -6.79 -14.87 12.23
N ARG A 56 -6.49 -16.16 11.99
CA ARG A 56 -6.68 -16.83 10.70
C ARG A 56 -7.24 -18.23 10.94
N ARG A 57 -8.37 -18.56 10.31
CA ARG A 57 -8.99 -19.90 10.38
C ARG A 57 -9.11 -20.46 11.81
N GLY A 58 -9.53 -19.61 12.77
CA GLY A 58 -9.72 -20.00 14.17
C GLY A 58 -8.45 -20.15 15.01
N ARG A 59 -7.29 -19.75 14.48
CA ARG A 59 -6.00 -19.74 15.19
C ARG A 59 -5.44 -18.32 15.26
N TYR A 60 -4.77 -17.97 16.35
CA TYR A 60 -4.11 -16.69 16.56
C TYR A 60 -2.61 -16.83 16.33
N TYR A 61 -2.13 -16.29 15.21
CA TYR A 61 -0.73 -16.33 14.81
C TYR A 61 0.02 -15.15 15.36
N TYR A 62 1.25 -15.36 15.81
CA TYR A 62 2.14 -14.27 16.20
C TYR A 62 2.48 -13.41 14.99
N ILE A 63 2.35 -12.10 15.16
CA ILE A 63 2.64 -11.12 14.10
C ILE A 63 4.12 -10.74 14.20
N THR A 64 4.93 -11.23 13.27
CA THR A 64 6.32 -10.79 13.14
C THR A 64 6.38 -9.40 12.49
N SER A 65 7.48 -8.68 12.70
CA SER A 65 7.74 -7.40 12.01
C SER A 65 7.65 -7.54 10.48
N GLY A 66 8.09 -8.67 9.92
CA GLY A 66 7.94 -8.99 8.51
C GLY A 66 6.48 -9.10 8.06
N THR A 67 5.63 -9.73 8.87
CA THR A 67 4.19 -9.86 8.57
C THR A 67 3.49 -8.51 8.61
N LEU A 68 3.81 -7.63 9.57
CA LEU A 68 3.29 -6.27 9.65
C LEU A 68 3.69 -5.46 8.42
N ARG A 69 4.96 -5.56 8.01
CA ARG A 69 5.46 -4.90 6.81
C ARG A 69 4.73 -5.36 5.55
N GLN A 70 4.55 -6.68 5.39
CA GLN A 70 3.79 -7.23 4.26
C GLN A 70 2.33 -6.74 4.24
N GLN A 71 1.63 -6.72 5.38
CA GLN A 71 0.26 -6.22 5.47
C GLN A 71 0.18 -4.72 5.14
N PHE A 72 1.15 -3.93 5.58
CA PHE A 72 1.24 -2.52 5.25
C PHE A 72 1.46 -2.31 3.75
N GLU A 73 2.40 -3.04 3.15
CA GLU A 73 2.68 -3.00 1.71
C GLU A 73 1.46 -3.43 0.87
N GLU A 74 0.74 -4.48 1.27
CA GLU A 74 -0.50 -4.91 0.62
C GLU A 74 -1.60 -3.85 0.71
N LYS A 75 -1.78 -3.23 1.87
CA LYS A 75 -2.74 -2.15 2.06
C LYS A 75 -2.40 -0.95 1.17
N GLN A 76 -1.14 -0.56 1.11
CA GLN A 76 -0.69 0.51 0.21
C GLN A 76 -0.95 0.18 -1.26
N ARG A 77 -0.56 -1.02 -1.72
CA ARG A 77 -0.83 -1.47 -3.10
C ARG A 77 -2.31 -1.41 -3.44
N ARG A 78 -3.18 -1.86 -2.52
CA ARG A 78 -4.64 -1.81 -2.71
C ARG A 78 -5.14 -0.38 -2.84
N THR A 79 -4.64 0.54 -1.99
CA THR A 79 -5.02 1.96 -2.02
C THR A 79 -4.61 2.61 -3.33
N ILE A 80 -3.36 2.40 -3.77
CA ILE A 80 -2.85 2.88 -5.08
C ILE A 80 -3.75 2.37 -6.20
N HIS A 81 -3.99 1.07 -6.25
CA HIS A 81 -4.80 0.44 -7.30
C HIS A 81 -6.22 1.04 -7.38
N LEU A 82 -6.88 1.25 -6.25
CA LEU A 82 -8.22 1.85 -6.21
C LEU A 82 -8.20 3.32 -6.65
N THR A 83 -7.18 4.08 -6.23
CA THR A 83 -7.02 5.49 -6.63
C THR A 83 -6.78 5.61 -8.12
N ILE A 84 -5.89 4.81 -8.69
CA ILE A 84 -5.65 4.79 -10.14
C ILE A 84 -6.91 4.40 -10.90
N LYS A 85 -7.64 3.37 -10.47
CA LYS A 85 -8.93 3.00 -11.09
C LYS A 85 -9.95 4.14 -11.05
N LYS A 86 -9.99 4.91 -9.96
CA LYS A 86 -10.87 6.09 -9.85
C LYS A 86 -10.42 7.18 -10.82
N LEU A 87 -9.13 7.49 -10.88
CA LEU A 87 -8.57 8.46 -11.85
C LEU A 87 -8.87 8.03 -13.29
N MET A 88 -8.58 6.80 -13.67
CA MET A 88 -8.85 6.28 -15.01
C MET A 88 -10.33 6.43 -15.41
N ARG A 89 -11.28 6.19 -14.48
CA ARG A 89 -12.71 6.40 -14.74
C ARG A 89 -13.04 7.87 -14.97
N ARG A 90 -12.47 8.79 -14.16
CA ARG A 90 -12.69 10.23 -14.31
C ARG A 90 -12.14 10.75 -15.63
N PHE A 91 -10.94 10.33 -16.01
CA PHE A 91 -10.36 10.68 -17.32
C PHE A 91 -11.16 10.12 -18.49
N ARG A 92 -11.67 8.88 -18.39
CA ARG A 92 -12.56 8.31 -19.40
C ARG A 92 -13.87 9.09 -19.52
N ALA A 93 -14.47 9.49 -18.42
CA ALA A 93 -15.69 10.29 -18.41
C ALA A 93 -15.45 11.70 -18.96
N ALA A 94 -14.30 12.32 -18.66
CA ALA A 94 -13.92 13.62 -19.21
C ALA A 94 -13.56 13.56 -20.70
N ALA A 95 -13.05 12.41 -21.18
CA ALA A 95 -12.63 12.18 -22.56
C ALA A 95 -13.74 11.65 -23.46
N GLU A 96 -15.01 11.91 -23.19
CA GLU A 96 -16.19 11.37 -23.92
C GLU A 96 -16.05 11.41 -25.45
N ARG A 97 -15.14 10.67 -26.01
CA ARG A 97 -15.05 10.18 -27.42
C ARG A 97 -13.69 9.52 -27.63
N VAL A 98 -13.78 8.28 -28.03
CA VAL A 98 -12.73 7.47 -28.67
C VAL A 98 -12.17 6.34 -27.80
N GLU A 99 -12.59 5.18 -28.26
CA GLU A 99 -11.96 3.89 -28.36
C GLU A 99 -12.03 2.89 -27.17
N ARG A 100 -12.86 1.86 -27.46
CA ARG A 100 -12.94 0.60 -26.73
C ARG A 100 -11.72 -0.25 -27.10
N ARG A 101 -10.74 -0.35 -26.21
CA ARG A 101 -9.80 -1.47 -26.15
C ARG A 101 -9.69 -1.98 -24.74
N ASP A 102 -10.00 -3.26 -24.61
CA ASP A 102 -9.95 -4.03 -23.38
C ASP A 102 -8.48 -4.41 -23.10
N HIS A 103 -7.70 -3.49 -22.50
CA HIS A 103 -6.33 -3.75 -22.07
C HIS A 103 -6.14 -3.23 -20.64
N ASP A 104 -5.38 -3.95 -19.85
CA ASP A 104 -4.95 -3.58 -18.49
C ASP A 104 -4.19 -2.24 -18.42
N ARG A 105 -3.89 -1.65 -19.57
CA ARG A 105 -3.27 -0.33 -19.73
C ARG A 105 -4.22 0.60 -20.46
N PHE A 106 -4.35 1.80 -19.94
CA PHE A 106 -5.15 2.87 -20.54
C PHE A 106 -4.20 3.85 -21.25
N ASP A 107 -4.46 4.11 -22.55
CA ASP A 107 -3.78 5.17 -23.28
C ASP A 107 -4.11 6.51 -22.60
N PHE A 108 -3.09 7.08 -21.96
CA PHE A 108 -3.22 8.24 -21.11
C PHE A 108 -2.17 9.26 -21.52
N ILE A 109 -2.54 10.15 -22.45
CA ILE A 109 -1.64 11.17 -22.97
C ILE A 109 -2.00 12.50 -22.33
N GLN A 110 -1.23 12.87 -21.30
CA GLN A 110 -1.39 14.11 -20.55
C GLN A 110 -0.03 14.69 -20.19
N PRO A 111 0.10 16.01 -20.08
CA PRO A 111 1.25 16.65 -19.44
C PRO A 111 1.32 16.19 -17.98
N ILE A 112 2.49 15.71 -17.57
CA ILE A 112 2.75 15.22 -16.23
C ILE A 112 3.93 15.98 -15.64
N THR A 113 3.80 16.46 -14.42
CA THR A 113 4.91 16.99 -13.65
C THR A 113 5.56 15.86 -12.86
N VAL A 114 6.87 15.77 -12.99
CA VAL A 114 7.72 14.80 -12.28
C VAL A 114 8.71 15.59 -11.44
N ILE A 115 8.75 15.32 -10.13
CA ILE A 115 9.71 15.93 -9.20
C ILE A 115 10.74 14.86 -8.85
N SER A 116 12.01 15.11 -9.16
CA SER A 116 13.13 14.23 -8.81
C SER A 116 13.52 14.37 -7.33
N GLU A 117 14.36 13.46 -6.81
CA GLU A 117 14.79 13.46 -5.41
C GLU A 117 15.54 14.76 -5.01
N ASP A 118 16.17 15.44 -5.96
CA ASP A 118 16.82 16.73 -5.78
C ASP A 118 15.86 17.94 -5.80
N GLY A 119 14.55 17.68 -5.86
CA GLY A 119 13.49 18.70 -5.85
C GLY A 119 13.27 19.38 -7.20
N ARG A 120 13.95 18.99 -8.27
CA ARG A 120 13.77 19.57 -9.60
C ARG A 120 12.49 19.07 -10.25
N GLU A 121 11.76 19.98 -10.85
CA GLU A 121 10.56 19.66 -11.64
C GLU A 121 10.90 19.43 -13.11
N HIS A 122 10.30 18.39 -13.67
CA HIS A 122 10.40 18.03 -15.08
C HIS A 122 9.00 17.85 -15.65
N HIS A 123 8.74 18.45 -16.80
CA HIS A 123 7.49 18.27 -17.54
C HIS A 123 7.69 17.19 -18.60
N LEU A 124 6.94 16.09 -18.46
CA LEU A 124 6.93 14.96 -19.38
C LEU A 124 5.50 14.72 -19.88
N LEU A 125 5.36 13.93 -20.93
CA LEU A 125 4.08 13.41 -21.37
C LEU A 125 3.91 11.99 -20.85
N SER A 126 2.74 11.69 -20.30
CA SER A 126 2.39 10.30 -20.09
C SER A 126 2.02 9.65 -21.43
N ARG A 127 2.25 8.38 -21.56
CA ARG A 127 1.84 7.57 -22.72
C ARG A 127 0.70 6.61 -22.34
N ASP A 128 0.89 5.88 -21.25
CA ASP A 128 -0.13 5.02 -20.70
C ASP A 128 -0.07 4.98 -19.18
N LEU A 129 -1.19 4.56 -18.59
CA LEU A 129 -1.40 4.43 -17.17
C LEU A 129 -2.00 3.04 -16.88
N SER A 130 -1.48 2.38 -15.86
CA SER A 130 -2.01 1.12 -15.33
C SER A 130 -2.14 1.21 -13.81
N PRO A 131 -2.88 0.29 -13.16
CA PRO A 131 -2.98 0.26 -11.70
C PRO A 131 -1.64 0.11 -10.97
N SER A 132 -0.59 -0.34 -11.65
CA SER A 132 0.72 -0.59 -11.06
C SER A 132 1.79 0.43 -11.44
N GLY A 133 1.57 1.26 -12.48
CA GLY A 133 2.59 2.18 -12.96
C GLY A 133 2.19 3.04 -14.15
N ILE A 134 3.15 3.83 -14.61
CA ILE A 134 2.98 4.81 -15.67
C ILE A 134 4.17 4.76 -16.64
N ARG A 135 3.92 5.03 -17.92
CA ARG A 135 4.96 5.35 -18.91
C ARG A 135 4.97 6.83 -19.21
N LEU A 136 6.17 7.39 -19.21
CA LEU A 136 6.43 8.81 -19.40
C LEU A 136 7.42 9.00 -20.55
N ILE A 137 7.17 10.01 -21.39
CA ILE A 137 8.08 10.40 -22.48
C ILE A 137 8.54 11.83 -22.23
N GLY A 138 9.82 12.06 -22.40
CA GLY A 138 10.43 13.40 -22.30
C GLY A 138 11.92 13.39 -22.54
N THR A 139 12.56 14.53 -22.35
CA THR A 139 14.00 14.72 -22.60
C THR A 139 14.88 14.24 -21.45
N ARG A 140 14.30 13.65 -20.39
CA ARG A 140 15.03 13.22 -19.21
C ARG A 140 15.12 11.70 -19.12
N ARG A 141 16.32 11.23 -18.85
CA ARG A 141 16.62 9.84 -18.51
C ARG A 141 16.53 9.68 -17.00
N LEU A 142 15.54 8.94 -16.53
CA LEU A 142 15.22 8.84 -15.09
C LEU A 142 15.49 7.44 -14.51
N LEU A 143 16.19 6.57 -15.24
CA LEU A 143 16.45 5.19 -14.84
C LEU A 143 16.97 5.07 -13.39
N GLY A 144 16.33 4.23 -12.61
CA GLY A 144 16.73 3.91 -11.24
C GLY A 144 16.37 4.97 -10.20
N GLN A 145 15.83 6.14 -10.61
CA GLN A 145 15.43 7.21 -9.67
C GLN A 145 14.10 6.90 -9.00
N LYS A 146 13.94 7.37 -7.78
CA LYS A 146 12.65 7.53 -7.12
C LYS A 146 12.20 8.96 -7.40
N VAL A 147 11.04 9.12 -7.99
CA VAL A 147 10.47 10.42 -8.37
C VAL A 147 9.05 10.55 -7.85
N HIS A 148 8.55 11.77 -7.74
CA HIS A 148 7.14 12.05 -7.47
C HIS A 148 6.45 12.40 -8.79
N VAL A 149 5.44 11.62 -9.14
CA VAL A 149 4.62 11.85 -10.34
C VAL A 149 3.33 12.51 -9.92
N LEU A 150 3.06 13.69 -10.47
CA LEU A 150 1.84 14.46 -10.23
C LEU A 150 0.90 14.27 -11.41
N ILE A 151 -0.19 13.55 -11.19
CA ILE A 151 -1.23 13.33 -12.19
C ILE A 151 -2.29 14.40 -12.00
N PRO A 152 -2.55 15.26 -13.02
CA PRO A 152 -3.54 16.32 -12.90
C PRO A 152 -4.94 15.74 -12.68
N ASP A 153 -5.81 16.51 -12.02
CA ASP A 153 -7.21 16.18 -11.90
C ASP A 153 -7.96 16.74 -13.13
N PRO A 154 -8.69 15.92 -13.91
CA PRO A 154 -9.44 16.37 -15.09
C PRO A 154 -10.56 17.36 -14.75
N GLU A 155 -11.00 17.44 -13.51
CA GLU A 155 -12.03 18.36 -13.02
C GLU A 155 -11.42 19.67 -12.45
N GLY A 156 -10.10 19.87 -12.60
CA GLY A 156 -9.41 21.07 -12.11
C GLY A 156 -9.12 21.09 -10.61
N GLY A 157 -9.27 19.95 -9.95
CA GLY A 157 -8.88 19.77 -8.56
C GLY A 157 -7.37 19.65 -8.37
N PRO A 158 -6.89 19.47 -7.13
CA PRO A 158 -5.47 19.27 -6.86
C PRO A 158 -4.95 17.99 -7.54
N PRO A 159 -3.70 17.99 -8.03
CA PRO A 159 -3.12 16.82 -8.66
C PRO A 159 -2.94 15.68 -7.66
N THR A 160 -3.06 14.45 -8.14
CA THR A 160 -2.75 13.26 -7.35
C THR A 160 -1.27 12.96 -7.44
N ARG A 161 -0.58 12.87 -6.29
CA ARG A 161 0.87 12.65 -6.20
C ARG A 161 1.19 11.21 -5.84
N PHE A 162 2.08 10.58 -6.63
CA PHE A 162 2.57 9.23 -6.41
C PHE A 162 4.09 9.20 -6.30
N ALA A 163 4.62 8.61 -5.23
CA ALA A 163 6.01 8.17 -5.22
C ALA A 163 6.16 7.02 -6.23
N THR A 164 7.12 7.14 -7.14
CA THR A 164 7.27 6.25 -8.30
C THR A 164 8.74 5.86 -8.46
N ARG A 165 9.03 4.57 -8.63
CA ARG A 165 10.36 4.07 -8.99
C ARG A 165 10.45 3.88 -10.49
N ILE A 166 11.41 4.53 -11.15
CA ILE A 166 11.66 4.30 -12.56
C ILE A 166 12.48 3.02 -12.73
N LEU A 167 11.88 2.03 -13.40
CA LEU A 167 12.43 0.68 -13.53
C LEU A 167 13.25 0.51 -14.79
N TRP A 168 12.88 1.22 -15.85
CA TRP A 168 13.56 1.16 -17.14
C TRP A 168 13.45 2.50 -17.87
N THR A 169 14.41 2.74 -18.77
CA THR A 169 14.44 3.88 -19.67
C THR A 169 14.97 3.38 -21.01
N CYS A 170 14.32 3.76 -22.11
CA CYS A 170 14.85 3.56 -23.45
C CYS A 170 14.82 4.86 -24.24
N ALA A 171 15.79 5.03 -25.13
CA ALA A 171 15.80 6.13 -26.08
C ALA A 171 14.77 5.83 -27.18
N VAL A 172 13.92 6.82 -27.50
CA VAL A 172 12.92 6.73 -28.57
C VAL A 172 13.17 7.80 -29.66
N GLY A 173 14.20 8.60 -29.48
CA GLY A 173 14.71 9.62 -30.39
C GLY A 173 16.03 10.17 -29.87
N ASP A 174 16.62 11.14 -30.56
CA ASP A 174 17.95 11.69 -30.23
C ASP A 174 18.01 12.23 -28.79
N ASP A 175 17.02 13.00 -28.39
CA ASP A 175 16.92 13.57 -27.04
C ASP A 175 15.59 13.18 -26.33
N LEU A 176 14.93 12.12 -26.79
CA LEU A 176 13.69 11.64 -26.23
C LEU A 176 13.88 10.28 -25.59
N PHE A 177 13.39 10.17 -24.36
CA PHE A 177 13.43 8.95 -23.55
C PHE A 177 12.04 8.54 -23.12
N GLU A 178 11.73 7.27 -23.24
CA GLU A 178 10.59 6.63 -22.60
C GLU A 178 11.04 6.04 -21.27
N ASN A 179 10.33 6.36 -20.19
CA ASN A 179 10.62 5.95 -18.83
C ASN A 179 9.44 5.15 -18.30
N GLY A 180 9.67 3.91 -17.86
CA GLY A 180 8.66 3.08 -17.22
C GLY A 180 8.80 3.09 -15.72
N GLY A 181 7.77 3.60 -15.02
CA GLY A 181 7.74 3.74 -13.58
C GLY A 181 6.70 2.85 -12.92
N ARG A 182 7.03 2.35 -11.72
CA ARG A 182 6.12 1.62 -10.83
C ARG A 182 5.74 2.51 -9.66
N PHE A 183 4.43 2.62 -9.38
CA PHE A 183 3.93 3.30 -8.20
C PHE A 183 4.33 2.55 -6.92
N LEU A 184 4.87 3.29 -5.96
CA LEU A 184 5.27 2.80 -4.65
C LEU A 184 4.24 3.18 -3.58
N GLU A 185 3.83 4.46 -3.60
CA GLU A 185 3.02 5.07 -2.57
C GLU A 185 2.15 6.18 -3.14
N LEU A 186 0.92 6.31 -2.62
CA LEU A 186 0.07 7.46 -2.82
C LEU A 186 0.38 8.47 -1.71
N GLU A 187 0.82 9.66 -2.08
CA GLU A 187 1.13 10.73 -1.14
C GLU A 187 -0.07 11.65 -0.98
N GLN A 188 -0.43 11.94 0.25
CA GLN A 188 -1.42 12.97 0.55
C GLN A 188 -0.72 14.33 0.43
N ILE A 189 -1.21 15.20 -0.47
CA ILE A 189 -0.82 16.59 -0.45
C ILE A 189 -1.50 17.17 0.78
N ALA A 190 -0.71 17.53 1.80
CA ALA A 190 -1.23 18.28 2.93
C ALA A 190 -1.86 19.57 2.42
N SER A 191 -3.13 19.78 2.76
CA SER A 191 -3.90 20.97 2.43
C SER A 191 -3.41 22.15 3.22
#